data_4a3c38d96f1244fd615e43a8bc950d81
#
_entry.id   4a3c38d96f1244fd615e43a8bc950d81
#
_cell.length_a   1.000
_cell.length_b   1.000
_cell.length_c   1.000
_cell.angle_alpha   90.00
_cell.angle_beta   90.00
_cell.angle_gamma   90.00
#
_symmetry.space_group_name_H-M   'P 1'
#
loop_
_entity.id
_entity.type
_entity.pdbx_description
1 polymer ?
#
loop_
_entity_poly.entity_id
_entity_poly.type
_entity_poly.pdbx_seq_one_letter_code
_entity_poly.pdbx_strand_id
1 'polypeptide(L)'
;KQQFVNIIENNNQLLLQLIGDVLDLAKVESNTLDFIYRATDLNDLIRTIDSTERLRLQPEVVLNFMLGATDCVVRTEPNRLSQVLINLISNARKFTKSGSIVFGYELRGDEIYFFVKDTGMGISPEGQTRLFQRFVKLNDFMPGNGLGLSICKGIVEKMNGSIGVESAGEGKGSTFWFKIPYLPAKIVKAEQVVVETPKVPLGRKNITILVAEDCESNFLLFQSILKTEYKLIHAWNGREAVALCREHSPQLIIMDINMPNMDGYEATREIRKFSKTVPIIAVTAYAFASDKEKILKNGFNGYVAKPINPTKLGIEIRTMLNKNFTLI
;
A
#
# COMPACT_ATOMS: atom_id res chain seq x y z
N LYS A 1 4.49 31.93 -2.89
CA LYS A 1 3.43 31.13 -3.57
C LYS A 1 3.58 29.63 -3.25
N GLN A 2 4.78 29.03 -3.37
CA GLN A 2 4.99 27.61 -3.13
C GLN A 2 4.62 27.17 -1.71
N GLN A 3 4.91 27.96 -0.68
CA GLN A 3 4.51 27.68 0.71
C GLN A 3 2.98 27.57 0.90
N PHE A 4 2.21 28.43 0.23
CA PHE A 4 0.75 28.37 0.30
C PHE A 4 0.19 27.14 -0.42
N VAL A 5 0.77 26.75 -1.55
CA VAL A 5 0.38 25.53 -2.26
C VAL A 5 0.63 24.30 -1.38
N ASN A 6 1.81 24.20 -0.78
CA ASN A 6 2.13 23.09 0.13
C ASN A 6 1.20 23.02 1.35
N ILE A 7 0.80 24.19 1.89
CA ILE A 7 -0.17 24.24 3.01
C ILE A 7 -1.54 23.74 2.56
N ILE A 8 -1.99 24.13 1.36
CA ILE A 8 -3.28 23.68 0.81
C ILE A 8 -3.24 22.18 0.55
N GLU A 9 -2.18 21.66 -0.06
CA GLU A 9 -2.01 20.23 -0.34
C GLU A 9 -2.00 19.40 0.96
N ASN A 10 -1.25 19.84 1.97
CA ASN A 10 -1.21 19.15 3.26
C ASN A 10 -2.58 19.15 3.95
N ASN A 11 -3.32 20.28 3.91
CA ASN A 11 -4.66 20.34 4.48
C ASN A 11 -5.67 19.50 3.70
N ASN A 12 -5.59 19.44 2.38
CA ASN A 12 -6.42 18.56 1.56
C ASN A 12 -6.15 17.08 1.85
N GLN A 13 -4.89 16.68 1.98
CA GLN A 13 -4.54 15.31 2.38
C GLN A 13 -5.07 14.97 3.77
N LEU A 14 -4.96 15.89 4.73
CA LEU A 14 -5.51 15.70 6.07
C LEU A 14 -7.04 15.55 6.03
N LEU A 15 -7.72 16.37 5.23
CA LEU A 15 -9.19 16.30 5.07
C LEU A 15 -9.63 14.96 4.44
N LEU A 16 -8.95 14.51 3.39
CA LEU A 16 -9.21 13.22 2.76
C LEU A 16 -8.99 12.05 3.73
N GLN A 17 -7.95 12.12 4.54
CA GLN A 17 -7.70 11.13 5.60
C GLN A 17 -8.82 11.15 6.64
N LEU A 18 -9.27 12.32 7.09
CA LEU A 18 -10.38 12.46 8.03
C LEU A 18 -11.67 11.85 7.49
N ILE A 19 -12.01 12.13 6.23
CA ILE A 19 -13.18 11.55 5.56
C ILE A 19 -13.05 10.02 5.50
N GLY A 20 -11.88 9.51 5.12
CA GLY A 20 -11.59 8.08 5.09
C GLY A 20 -11.75 7.42 6.46
N ASP A 21 -11.22 8.03 7.51
CA ASP A 21 -11.33 7.54 8.89
C ASP A 21 -12.79 7.51 9.37
N VAL A 22 -13.58 8.55 9.07
CA VAL A 22 -15.02 8.59 9.41
C VAL A 22 -15.80 7.51 8.66
N LEU A 23 -15.52 7.30 7.37
CA LEU A 23 -16.16 6.25 6.57
C LEU A 23 -15.77 4.85 7.06
N ASP A 24 -14.49 4.61 7.40
CA ASP A 24 -14.05 3.35 7.98
C ASP A 24 -14.72 3.11 9.34
N LEU A 25 -14.82 4.12 10.19
CA LEU A 25 -15.53 4.03 11.46
C LEU A 25 -17.01 3.67 11.26
N ALA A 26 -17.71 4.35 10.34
CA ALA A 26 -19.11 4.06 10.03
C ALA A 26 -19.31 2.62 9.51
N LYS A 27 -18.37 2.11 8.70
CA LYS A 27 -18.37 0.72 8.22
C LYS A 27 -18.10 -0.29 9.33
N VAL A 28 -17.22 0.04 10.29
CA VAL A 28 -16.98 -0.79 11.48
C VAL A 28 -18.25 -0.87 12.33
N GLU A 29 -18.92 0.27 12.59
CA GLU A 29 -20.13 0.33 13.40
C GLU A 29 -21.33 -0.37 12.76
N SER A 30 -21.55 -0.15 11.48
CA SER A 30 -22.63 -0.81 10.72
C SER A 30 -22.36 -2.28 10.43
N ASN A 31 -21.21 -2.80 10.85
CA ASN A 31 -20.75 -4.15 10.55
C ASN A 31 -20.66 -4.46 9.05
N THR A 32 -20.55 -3.43 8.21
CA THR A 32 -20.49 -3.52 6.75
C THR A 32 -19.06 -3.49 6.19
N LEU A 33 -18.05 -3.51 7.08
CA LEU A 33 -16.66 -3.57 6.66
C LEU A 33 -16.37 -4.94 6.02
N ASP A 34 -16.09 -4.95 4.74
CA ASP A 34 -15.76 -6.17 3.99
C ASP A 34 -14.35 -6.67 4.31
N PHE A 35 -14.25 -7.99 4.55
CA PHE A 35 -12.99 -8.69 4.76
C PHE A 35 -12.80 -9.76 3.69
N ILE A 36 -11.80 -9.58 2.86
CA ILE A 36 -11.43 -10.55 1.83
C ILE A 36 -10.20 -11.31 2.28
N TYR A 37 -10.44 -12.43 2.96
CA TYR A 37 -9.38 -13.29 3.46
C TYR A 37 -8.66 -14.01 2.31
N ARG A 38 -7.32 -13.92 2.29
CA ARG A 38 -6.46 -14.61 1.32
C ARG A 38 -5.19 -15.14 1.97
N ALA A 39 -4.56 -16.12 1.33
CA ALA A 39 -3.24 -16.57 1.73
C ALA A 39 -2.24 -15.41 1.56
N THR A 40 -1.58 -15.03 2.63
CA THR A 40 -0.70 -13.86 2.71
C THR A 40 0.61 -14.27 3.37
N ASP A 41 1.72 -13.95 2.72
CA ASP A 41 3.05 -14.06 3.34
C ASP A 41 3.26 -12.85 4.26
N LEU A 42 3.35 -13.12 5.57
CA LEU A 42 3.53 -12.06 6.57
C LEU A 42 4.92 -11.43 6.48
N ASN A 43 5.94 -12.20 6.09
CA ASN A 43 7.28 -11.66 5.96
C ASN A 43 7.38 -10.63 4.84
N ASP A 44 6.75 -10.92 3.70
CA ASP A 44 6.66 -9.96 2.59
C ASP A 44 5.84 -8.72 2.96
N LEU A 45 4.76 -8.90 3.70
CA LEU A 45 3.94 -7.79 4.19
C LEU A 45 4.74 -6.87 5.13
N ILE A 46 5.47 -7.42 6.11
CA ILE A 46 6.31 -6.66 7.03
C ILE A 46 7.42 -5.91 6.28
N ARG A 47 8.13 -6.57 5.34
CA ARG A 47 9.16 -5.91 4.53
C ARG A 47 8.62 -4.78 3.67
N THR A 48 7.42 -4.95 3.13
CA THR A 48 6.74 -3.91 2.33
C THR A 48 6.41 -2.69 3.19
N ILE A 49 5.91 -2.91 4.41
CA ILE A 49 5.63 -1.82 5.36
C ILE A 49 6.93 -1.13 5.76
N ASP A 50 7.99 -1.89 6.10
CA ASP A 50 9.30 -1.32 6.47
C ASP A 50 9.84 -0.40 5.37
N SER A 51 9.88 -0.87 4.12
CA SER A 51 10.40 -0.08 2.99
C SER A 51 9.63 1.23 2.77
N THR A 52 8.32 1.24 3.03
CA THR A 52 7.46 2.42 2.87
C THR A 52 7.61 3.40 4.03
N GLU A 53 7.61 2.90 5.26
CA GLU A 53 7.65 3.74 6.45
C GLU A 53 9.04 4.33 6.74
N ARG A 54 10.13 3.67 6.32
CA ARG A 54 11.51 4.23 6.38
C ARG A 54 11.64 5.56 5.67
N LEU A 55 10.96 5.74 4.54
CA LEU A 55 11.02 6.99 3.76
C LEU A 55 10.39 8.19 4.48
N ARG A 56 9.62 7.94 5.53
CA ARG A 56 8.86 8.96 6.28
C ARG A 56 9.46 9.27 7.64
N LEU A 57 10.58 8.63 7.99
CA LEU A 57 11.22 8.80 9.31
C LEU A 57 12.01 10.10 9.41
N GLN A 58 12.07 10.62 10.62
CA GLN A 58 13.02 11.66 10.97
C GLN A 58 14.43 11.07 11.09
N PRO A 59 15.50 11.83 10.80
CA PRO A 59 16.87 11.31 10.81
C PRO A 59 17.31 10.71 12.16
N GLU A 60 16.73 11.18 13.26
CA GLU A 60 17.07 10.77 14.63
C GLU A 60 16.31 9.52 15.11
N VAL A 61 15.45 8.95 14.24
CA VAL A 61 14.63 7.77 14.58
C VAL A 61 15.03 6.58 13.72
N VAL A 62 15.36 5.47 14.35
CA VAL A 62 15.68 4.21 13.67
C VAL A 62 14.47 3.29 13.66
N LEU A 63 14.09 2.78 12.48
CA LEU A 63 13.06 1.75 12.34
C LEU A 63 13.68 0.38 12.11
N ASN A 64 13.27 -0.59 12.90
CA ASN A 64 13.68 -1.99 12.76
C ASN A 64 12.42 -2.88 12.72
N PHE A 65 12.55 -4.07 12.12
CA PHE A 65 11.47 -5.06 12.16
C PHE A 65 11.96 -6.43 12.62
N MET A 66 11.04 -7.22 13.13
CA MET A 66 11.27 -8.60 13.58
C MET A 66 10.26 -9.55 12.91
N LEU A 67 10.78 -10.68 12.45
CA LEU A 67 9.96 -11.74 11.84
C LEU A 67 9.87 -12.91 12.80
N GLY A 68 8.66 -13.39 13.05
CA GLY A 68 8.41 -14.48 13.99
C GLY A 68 8.75 -15.87 13.47
N ALA A 69 8.93 -16.01 12.15
CA ALA A 69 9.32 -17.28 11.51
C ALA A 69 10.03 -17.01 10.19
N THR A 70 10.77 -17.99 9.69
CA THR A 70 11.46 -17.90 8.39
C THR A 70 10.45 -17.81 7.23
N ASP A 71 9.38 -18.60 7.31
CA ASP A 71 8.27 -18.62 6.36
C ASP A 71 6.96 -18.58 7.17
N CYS A 72 6.11 -17.62 6.87
CA CYS A 72 4.83 -17.49 7.55
C CYS A 72 3.73 -17.06 6.59
N VAL A 73 3.02 -18.06 6.07
CA VAL A 73 1.87 -17.82 5.19
C VAL A 73 0.59 -18.12 5.98
N VAL A 74 -0.29 -17.11 6.05
CA VAL A 74 -1.53 -17.19 6.82
C VAL A 74 -2.73 -16.73 6.00
N ARG A 75 -3.90 -17.23 6.33
CA ARG A 75 -5.16 -16.74 5.78
C ARG A 75 -5.61 -15.52 6.56
N THR A 76 -5.42 -14.34 5.99
CA THR A 76 -5.77 -13.06 6.62
C THR A 76 -6.31 -12.07 5.59
N GLU A 77 -6.76 -10.91 6.03
CA GLU A 77 -7.07 -9.75 5.18
C GLU A 77 -5.87 -8.78 5.21
N PRO A 78 -5.00 -8.81 4.20
CA PRO A 78 -3.71 -8.12 4.24
C PRO A 78 -3.82 -6.60 4.22
N ASN A 79 -4.86 -6.01 3.61
CA ASN A 79 -4.99 -4.57 3.54
C ASN A 79 -5.39 -4.00 4.92
N ARG A 80 -6.31 -4.67 5.61
CA ARG A 80 -6.72 -4.28 6.96
C ARG A 80 -5.61 -4.54 7.98
N LEU A 81 -4.89 -5.65 7.84
CA LEU A 81 -3.71 -5.94 8.66
C LEU A 81 -2.62 -4.86 8.47
N SER A 82 -2.33 -4.48 7.23
CA SER A 82 -1.41 -3.38 6.91
C SER A 82 -1.91 -2.05 7.48
N GLN A 83 -3.20 -1.76 7.37
CA GLN A 83 -3.80 -0.53 7.91
C GLN A 83 -3.57 -0.41 9.42
N VAL A 84 -3.79 -1.49 10.17
CA VAL A 84 -3.53 -1.52 11.62
C VAL A 84 -2.05 -1.26 11.89
N LEU A 85 -1.14 -1.99 11.26
CA LEU A 85 0.30 -1.84 11.47
C LEU A 85 0.80 -0.43 11.12
N ILE A 86 0.41 0.11 9.96
CA ILE A 86 0.80 1.45 9.53
C ILE A 86 0.28 2.52 10.48
N ASN A 87 -0.95 2.37 11.00
CA ASN A 87 -1.50 3.30 11.97
C ASN A 87 -0.69 3.29 13.28
N LEU A 88 -0.35 2.09 13.79
CA LEU A 88 0.47 1.96 15.01
C LEU A 88 1.89 2.51 14.79
N ILE A 89 2.54 2.23 13.65
CA ILE A 89 3.87 2.76 13.32
C ILE A 89 3.83 4.29 13.15
N SER A 90 2.78 4.83 12.52
CA SER A 90 2.60 6.28 12.38
C SER A 90 2.43 6.96 13.74
N ASN A 91 1.73 6.33 14.67
CA ASN A 91 1.65 6.83 16.05
C ASN A 91 3.01 6.76 16.75
N ALA A 92 3.73 5.65 16.67
CA ALA A 92 5.07 5.51 17.23
C ALA A 92 6.02 6.61 16.70
N ARG A 93 6.02 6.84 15.38
CA ARG A 93 6.82 7.90 14.73
C ARG A 93 6.44 9.31 15.22
N LYS A 94 5.15 9.57 15.40
CA LYS A 94 4.64 10.86 15.88
C LYS A 94 5.12 11.18 17.30
N PHE A 95 5.22 10.16 18.15
CA PHE A 95 5.53 10.32 19.57
C PHE A 95 6.99 9.98 19.95
N THR A 96 7.81 9.59 18.96
CA THR A 96 9.25 9.34 19.12
C THR A 96 10.04 10.40 18.37
N LYS A 97 10.62 11.38 19.07
CA LYS A 97 11.42 12.44 18.47
C LYS A 97 12.84 11.97 18.14
N SER A 98 13.38 11.06 18.96
CA SER A 98 14.70 10.43 18.78
C SER A 98 14.67 9.06 19.42
N GLY A 99 15.48 8.12 18.89
CA GLY A 99 15.57 6.76 19.39
C GLY A 99 15.15 5.71 18.36
N SER A 100 14.33 4.73 18.76
CA SER A 100 14.00 3.60 17.90
C SER A 100 12.55 3.19 17.96
N ILE A 101 12.08 2.65 16.83
CA ILE A 101 10.81 1.96 16.68
C ILE A 101 11.11 0.55 16.18
N VAL A 102 10.57 -0.45 16.85
CA VAL A 102 10.69 -1.86 16.45
C VAL A 102 9.29 -2.42 16.26
N PHE A 103 9.00 -3.00 15.10
CA PHE A 103 7.72 -3.62 14.83
C PHE A 103 7.89 -5.04 14.27
N GLY A 104 6.85 -5.83 14.31
CA GLY A 104 6.93 -7.19 13.79
C GLY A 104 5.84 -8.09 14.33
N TYR A 105 6.09 -9.40 14.28
CA TYR A 105 5.18 -10.39 14.82
C TYR A 105 5.92 -11.57 15.47
N GLU A 106 5.20 -12.28 16.31
CA GLU A 106 5.61 -13.56 16.93
C GLU A 106 4.46 -14.57 16.80
N LEU A 107 4.81 -15.83 16.61
CA LEU A 107 3.82 -16.92 16.70
C LEU A 107 3.72 -17.37 18.16
N ARG A 108 2.52 -17.29 18.74
CA ARG A 108 2.25 -17.67 20.14
C ARG A 108 1.09 -18.68 20.19
N GLY A 109 1.41 -19.97 20.03
CA GLY A 109 0.41 -21.02 19.97
C GLY A 109 -0.53 -20.83 18.77
N ASP A 110 -1.83 -20.69 19.05
CA ASP A 110 -2.87 -20.50 18.02
C ASP A 110 -3.12 -19.03 17.67
N GLU A 111 -2.24 -18.13 18.11
CA GLU A 111 -2.34 -16.69 17.84
C GLU A 111 -1.06 -16.17 17.18
N ILE A 112 -1.22 -15.12 16.37
CA ILE A 112 -0.13 -14.29 15.90
C ILE A 112 -0.17 -13.00 16.72
N TYR A 113 0.92 -12.73 17.43
CA TYR A 113 1.12 -11.52 18.21
C TYR A 113 1.90 -10.51 17.39
N PHE A 114 1.27 -9.41 17.01
CA PHE A 114 1.90 -8.27 16.36
C PHE A 114 2.23 -7.20 17.38
N PHE A 115 3.32 -6.49 17.18
CA PHE A 115 3.72 -5.41 18.07
C PHE A 115 4.41 -4.26 17.33
N VAL A 116 4.26 -3.07 17.90
CA VAL A 116 5.00 -1.85 17.55
C VAL A 116 5.50 -1.26 18.86
N LYS A 117 6.79 -1.34 19.10
CA LYS A 117 7.48 -0.83 20.29
C LYS A 117 8.25 0.42 19.94
N ASP A 118 8.07 1.48 20.71
CA ASP A 118 8.77 2.75 20.56
C ASP A 118 9.52 3.14 21.85
N THR A 119 10.51 4.00 21.68
CA THR A 119 11.27 4.61 22.81
C THR A 119 10.82 6.07 23.05
N GLY A 120 9.60 6.41 22.67
CA GLY A 120 9.06 7.76 22.73
C GLY A 120 8.61 8.21 24.12
N MET A 121 7.66 9.14 24.11
CA MET A 121 7.21 9.84 25.32
C MET A 121 6.52 8.95 26.38
N GLY A 122 6.14 7.71 26.01
CA GLY A 122 5.40 6.82 26.91
C GLY A 122 3.97 7.29 27.18
N ILE A 123 3.24 6.53 28.00
CA ILE A 123 1.81 6.73 28.24
C ILE A 123 1.51 6.50 29.73
N SER A 124 0.80 7.47 30.36
CA SER A 124 0.38 7.33 31.76
C SER A 124 -0.62 6.17 31.93
N PRO A 125 -0.74 5.58 33.12
CA PRO A 125 -1.70 4.49 33.37
C PRO A 125 -3.15 4.89 33.01
N GLU A 126 -3.56 6.10 33.33
CA GLU A 126 -4.90 6.64 33.00
C GLU A 126 -5.07 6.78 31.48
N GLY A 127 -4.01 7.21 30.79
CA GLY A 127 -3.99 7.32 29.32
C GLY A 127 -4.20 5.97 28.66
N GLN A 128 -3.54 4.92 29.14
CA GLN A 128 -3.63 3.58 28.55
C GLN A 128 -5.06 3.02 28.55
N THR A 129 -5.88 3.34 29.54
CA THR A 129 -7.26 2.86 29.62
C THR A 129 -8.22 3.53 28.64
N ARG A 130 -7.87 4.70 28.12
CA ARG A 130 -8.75 5.55 27.28
C ARG A 130 -8.35 5.61 25.82
N LEU A 131 -7.14 5.16 25.46
CA LEU A 131 -6.53 5.33 24.13
C LEU A 131 -7.35 4.78 22.95
N PHE A 132 -8.08 3.69 23.19
CA PHE A 132 -8.90 3.06 22.16
C PHE A 132 -10.32 3.60 22.07
N GLN A 133 -10.66 4.62 22.89
CA GLN A 133 -11.93 5.33 22.79
C GLN A 133 -11.86 6.34 21.63
N ARG A 134 -13.02 6.65 21.06
CA ARG A 134 -13.15 7.58 19.93
C ARG A 134 -12.85 9.00 20.34
N PHE A 135 -12.21 9.76 19.46
CA PHE A 135 -11.88 11.17 19.64
C PHE A 135 -10.99 11.46 20.86
N VAL A 136 -10.41 10.43 21.46
CA VAL A 136 -9.48 10.60 22.58
C VAL A 136 -8.10 10.95 22.05
N LYS A 137 -7.54 12.04 22.58
CA LYS A 137 -6.16 12.45 22.40
C LYS A 137 -5.51 12.57 23.77
N LEU A 138 -4.31 12.06 23.93
CA LEU A 138 -3.53 12.25 25.16
C LEU A 138 -2.82 13.61 25.17
N ASN A 139 -2.68 14.24 24.00
CA ASN A 139 -2.08 15.57 23.84
C ASN A 139 -2.81 16.32 22.73
N ASP A 140 -3.52 17.39 23.09
CA ASP A 140 -4.32 18.21 22.17
C ASP A 140 -3.49 19.00 21.17
N PHE A 141 -2.22 19.26 21.49
CA PHE A 141 -1.29 19.98 20.60
C PHE A 141 -0.72 19.12 19.47
N MET A 142 -0.94 17.80 19.51
CA MET A 142 -0.43 16.91 18.48
C MET A 142 -1.46 16.69 17.36
N PRO A 143 -1.05 16.75 16.08
CA PRO A 143 -1.94 16.56 14.94
C PRO A 143 -2.57 15.16 14.96
N GLY A 144 -3.85 15.07 14.60
CA GLY A 144 -4.62 13.82 14.53
C GLY A 144 -6.05 14.01 15.02
N ASN A 145 -6.93 13.10 14.63
CA ASN A 145 -8.38 13.16 14.90
C ASN A 145 -8.85 12.27 16.06
N GLY A 146 -7.97 11.46 16.65
CA GLY A 146 -8.31 10.52 17.72
C GLY A 146 -9.16 9.32 17.26
N LEU A 147 -9.26 9.06 15.95
CA LEU A 147 -10.04 7.95 15.41
C LEU A 147 -9.19 6.73 15.09
N GLY A 148 -7.91 6.88 14.78
CA GLY A 148 -7.06 5.81 14.27
C GLY A 148 -7.01 4.57 15.15
N LEU A 149 -6.82 4.73 16.47
CA LEU A 149 -6.74 3.58 17.38
C LEU A 149 -8.11 2.91 17.58
N SER A 150 -9.20 3.66 17.56
CA SER A 150 -10.55 3.07 17.62
C SER A 150 -10.90 2.28 16.35
N ILE A 151 -10.45 2.74 15.19
CA ILE A 151 -10.56 1.99 13.92
C ILE A 151 -9.71 0.72 13.98
N CYS A 152 -8.45 0.81 14.46
CA CYS A 152 -7.61 -0.36 14.66
C CYS A 152 -8.29 -1.42 15.54
N LYS A 153 -8.90 -0.98 16.64
CA LYS A 153 -9.66 -1.86 17.54
C LYS A 153 -10.79 -2.57 16.81
N GLY A 154 -11.63 -1.83 16.09
CA GLY A 154 -12.74 -2.41 15.34
C GLY A 154 -12.28 -3.40 14.24
N ILE A 155 -11.18 -3.11 13.54
CA ILE A 155 -10.60 -4.02 12.55
C ILE A 155 -10.13 -5.32 13.22
N VAL A 156 -9.34 -5.20 14.30
CA VAL A 156 -8.76 -6.35 15.01
C VAL A 156 -9.86 -7.21 15.65
N GLU A 157 -10.89 -6.61 16.27
CA GLU A 157 -12.03 -7.32 16.83
C GLU A 157 -12.79 -8.10 15.72
N LYS A 158 -12.96 -7.51 14.55
CA LYS A 158 -13.59 -8.18 13.40
C LYS A 158 -12.74 -9.32 12.82
N MET A 159 -11.42 -9.29 13.05
CA MET A 159 -10.51 -10.41 12.77
C MET A 159 -10.50 -11.47 13.89
N ASN A 160 -11.44 -11.43 14.84
CA ASN A 160 -11.50 -12.26 16.05
C ASN A 160 -10.24 -12.13 16.92
N GLY A 161 -9.66 -10.95 16.97
CA GLY A 161 -8.45 -10.63 17.69
C GLY A 161 -8.67 -9.73 18.91
N SER A 162 -7.59 -9.34 19.53
CA SER A 162 -7.54 -8.35 20.62
C SER A 162 -6.39 -7.38 20.42
N ILE A 163 -6.55 -6.13 20.87
CA ILE A 163 -5.55 -5.07 20.76
C ILE A 163 -5.34 -4.40 22.12
N GLY A 164 -4.13 -3.99 22.40
CA GLY A 164 -3.78 -3.33 23.64
C GLY A 164 -2.53 -2.49 23.55
N VAL A 165 -2.16 -1.91 24.69
CA VAL A 165 -0.95 -1.10 24.85
C VAL A 165 -0.34 -1.37 26.23
N GLU A 166 0.98 -1.33 26.27
CA GLU A 166 1.78 -1.43 27.48
C GLU A 166 2.77 -0.26 27.49
N SER A 167 2.85 0.46 28.60
CA SER A 167 3.85 1.47 28.84
C SER A 167 4.18 1.54 30.33
N ALA A 168 5.48 1.63 30.64
CA ALA A 168 5.94 1.77 32.02
C ALA A 168 5.77 3.22 32.55
N GLY A 169 5.13 4.10 31.78
CA GLY A 169 4.87 5.49 32.12
C GLY A 169 5.58 6.46 31.18
N GLU A 170 5.45 7.75 31.51
CA GLU A 170 6.01 8.84 30.71
C GLU A 170 7.54 8.73 30.59
N GLY A 171 8.08 8.99 29.41
CA GLY A 171 9.51 8.90 29.08
C GLY A 171 10.05 7.49 28.95
N LYS A 172 9.21 6.45 29.05
CA LYS A 172 9.63 5.03 28.99
C LYS A 172 9.27 4.33 27.68
N GLY A 173 8.75 5.06 26.71
CA GLY A 173 8.21 4.50 25.48
C GLY A 173 6.94 3.69 25.69
N SER A 174 6.46 3.07 24.62
CA SER A 174 5.26 2.23 24.65
C SER A 174 5.39 1.04 23.70
N THR A 175 4.57 0.02 23.96
CA THR A 175 4.41 -1.14 23.08
C THR A 175 2.92 -1.28 22.78
N PHE A 176 2.53 -0.95 21.56
CA PHE A 176 1.22 -1.29 21.04
C PHE A 176 1.26 -2.70 20.50
N TRP A 177 0.28 -3.50 20.83
CA TRP A 177 0.20 -4.88 20.38
C TRP A 177 -1.21 -5.24 19.96
N PHE A 178 -1.31 -6.21 19.05
CA PHE A 178 -2.57 -6.88 18.77
C PHE A 178 -2.32 -8.36 18.43
N LYS A 179 -3.36 -9.15 18.62
CA LYS A 179 -3.35 -10.57 18.34
C LYS A 179 -4.48 -10.91 17.39
N ILE A 180 -4.23 -11.83 16.49
CA ILE A 180 -5.26 -12.45 15.64
C ILE A 180 -5.05 -13.96 15.61
N PRO A 181 -6.09 -14.78 15.29
CA PRO A 181 -5.95 -16.21 15.16
C PRO A 181 -4.88 -16.59 14.12
N TYR A 182 -4.04 -17.57 14.46
CA TYR A 182 -3.09 -18.15 13.53
C TYR A 182 -3.80 -19.14 12.63
N LEU A 183 -4.09 -18.76 11.41
CA LEU A 183 -4.72 -19.58 10.39
C LEU A 183 -3.69 -19.90 9.29
N PRO A 184 -2.87 -20.96 9.48
CA PRO A 184 -1.85 -21.30 8.50
C PRO A 184 -2.49 -21.57 7.14
N ALA A 185 -1.87 -21.04 6.09
CA ALA A 185 -2.31 -21.23 4.73
C ALA A 185 -1.12 -21.64 3.87
N LYS A 186 -1.40 -22.30 2.77
CA LYS A 186 -0.41 -22.46 1.71
C LYS A 186 -0.75 -21.44 0.62
N ILE A 187 0.22 -20.64 0.22
CA ILE A 187 0.11 -20.03 -1.10
C ILE A 187 0.11 -21.24 -2.03
N VAL A 188 -1.08 -21.63 -2.51
CA VAL A 188 -1.13 -22.41 -3.73
C VAL A 188 -0.53 -21.47 -4.76
N LYS A 189 0.78 -21.55 -4.93
CA LYS A 189 1.39 -21.13 -6.19
C LYS A 189 0.56 -21.94 -7.18
N ALA A 190 -0.38 -21.28 -7.87
CA ALA A 190 -0.83 -21.84 -9.15
C ALA A 190 0.48 -22.30 -9.75
N GLU A 191 0.58 -23.62 -9.98
CA GLU A 191 1.81 -24.22 -10.47
C GLU A 191 2.39 -23.19 -11.40
N GLN A 192 3.55 -22.65 -11.01
CA GLN A 192 4.37 -22.06 -12.02
C GLN A 192 4.51 -23.26 -12.98
N VAL A 193 3.63 -23.28 -13.98
CA VAL A 193 4.03 -23.83 -15.23
C VAL A 193 5.39 -23.16 -15.36
N VAL A 194 6.43 -23.93 -15.16
CA VAL A 194 7.77 -23.56 -15.59
C VAL A 194 7.58 -23.45 -17.08
N VAL A 195 7.03 -22.32 -17.48
CA VAL A 195 7.23 -21.80 -18.79
C VAL A 195 8.71 -21.52 -18.68
N GLU A 196 9.51 -22.49 -19.15
CA GLU A 196 10.88 -22.23 -19.55
C GLU A 196 10.79 -20.88 -20.23
N THR A 197 11.29 -19.85 -19.54
CA THR A 197 11.27 -18.50 -20.06
C THR A 197 11.91 -18.63 -21.43
N PRO A 198 11.16 -18.44 -22.53
CA PRO A 198 11.81 -18.32 -23.82
C PRO A 198 12.81 -17.20 -23.57
N LYS A 199 14.08 -17.49 -23.70
CA LYS A 199 15.13 -16.47 -23.73
C LYS A 199 14.71 -15.55 -24.87
N VAL A 200 14.05 -14.43 -24.53
CA VAL A 200 13.76 -13.37 -25.49
C VAL A 200 15.12 -12.74 -25.81
N PRO A 201 15.71 -13.02 -26.97
CA PRO A 201 16.98 -12.44 -27.34
C PRO A 201 16.74 -11.14 -28.09
N LEU A 202 16.18 -10.17 -27.44
CA LEU A 202 16.10 -8.80 -27.96
C LEU A 202 16.36 -7.86 -26.80
N GLY A 203 17.36 -7.01 -26.98
CA GLY A 203 17.76 -6.05 -25.97
C GLY A 203 16.53 -5.26 -25.48
N ARG A 204 16.16 -5.43 -24.23
CA ARG A 204 14.99 -4.82 -23.57
C ARG A 204 14.94 -3.29 -23.73
N LYS A 205 16.06 -2.67 -24.06
CA LYS A 205 16.20 -1.24 -24.39
C LYS A 205 15.38 -0.77 -25.60
N ASN A 206 14.84 -1.68 -26.40
CA ASN A 206 13.97 -1.34 -27.54
C ASN A 206 12.48 -1.34 -27.20
N ILE A 207 12.12 -1.67 -25.95
CA ILE A 207 10.73 -1.66 -25.50
C ILE A 207 10.44 -0.29 -24.88
N THR A 208 9.45 0.39 -25.43
CA THR A 208 8.97 1.67 -24.91
C THR A 208 7.75 1.46 -24.03
N ILE A 209 7.80 1.94 -22.79
CA ILE A 209 6.69 1.93 -21.83
C ILE A 209 6.24 3.38 -21.63
N LEU A 210 4.95 3.63 -21.85
CA LEU A 210 4.31 4.89 -21.48
C LEU A 210 3.82 4.80 -20.04
N VAL A 211 4.25 5.74 -19.20
CA VAL A 211 3.82 5.84 -17.79
C VAL A 211 2.99 7.11 -17.65
N ALA A 212 1.70 6.94 -17.35
CA ALA A 212 0.78 8.03 -17.04
C ALA A 212 0.62 8.13 -15.52
N GLU A 213 1.16 9.18 -14.94
CA GLU A 213 1.18 9.45 -13.49
C GLU A 213 1.29 10.96 -13.30
N ASP A 214 0.40 11.56 -12.54
CA ASP A 214 0.31 13.00 -12.30
C ASP A 214 1.28 13.50 -11.21
N CYS A 215 1.85 12.60 -10.43
CA CYS A 215 2.78 12.92 -9.35
C CYS A 215 4.23 12.63 -9.77
N GLU A 216 5.08 13.65 -9.78
CA GLU A 216 6.49 13.55 -10.16
C GLU A 216 7.25 12.52 -9.30
N SER A 217 7.03 12.49 -7.99
CA SER A 217 7.69 11.53 -7.08
C SER A 217 7.32 10.08 -7.39
N ASN A 218 6.08 9.82 -7.79
CA ASN A 218 5.65 8.49 -8.23
C ASN A 218 6.28 8.13 -9.58
N PHE A 219 6.34 9.08 -10.53
CA PHE A 219 7.02 8.84 -11.79
C PHE A 219 8.51 8.55 -11.59
N LEU A 220 9.20 9.27 -10.71
CA LEU A 220 10.60 9.00 -10.37
C LEU A 220 10.79 7.59 -9.79
N LEU A 221 9.82 7.08 -9.04
CA LEU A 221 9.84 5.69 -8.58
C LEU A 221 9.77 4.72 -9.76
N PHE A 222 8.84 4.89 -10.69
CA PHE A 222 8.80 4.08 -11.92
C PHE A 222 10.10 4.17 -12.72
N GLN A 223 10.64 5.38 -12.84
CA GLN A 223 11.90 5.61 -13.54
C GLN A 223 13.04 4.86 -12.86
N SER A 224 13.14 4.88 -11.54
CA SER A 224 14.19 4.17 -10.78
C SER A 224 14.12 2.64 -10.97
N ILE A 225 12.91 2.08 -11.10
CA ILE A 225 12.67 0.65 -11.26
C ILE A 225 12.91 0.20 -12.72
N LEU A 226 12.51 1.00 -13.70
CA LEU A 226 12.33 0.54 -15.09
C LEU A 226 13.36 1.08 -16.09
N LYS A 227 13.98 2.23 -15.84
CA LYS A 227 14.87 2.92 -16.83
C LYS A 227 16.10 2.14 -17.27
N THR A 228 16.53 1.15 -16.49
CA THR A 228 17.68 0.31 -16.83
C THR A 228 17.34 -0.72 -17.90
N GLU A 229 16.07 -1.15 -17.98
CA GLU A 229 15.60 -2.20 -18.89
C GLU A 229 14.76 -1.67 -20.05
N TYR A 230 14.06 -0.53 -19.89
CA TYR A 230 13.05 -0.02 -20.80
C TYR A 230 13.28 1.47 -21.15
N LYS A 231 12.78 1.90 -22.32
CA LYS A 231 12.63 3.31 -22.67
C LYS A 231 11.31 3.81 -22.08
N LEU A 232 11.34 4.89 -21.31
CA LEU A 232 10.15 5.44 -20.66
C LEU A 232 9.70 6.72 -21.34
N ILE A 233 8.39 6.88 -21.50
CA ILE A 233 7.70 8.11 -21.87
C ILE A 233 6.79 8.48 -20.73
N HIS A 234 6.74 9.75 -20.33
CA HIS A 234 5.90 10.24 -19.24
C HIS A 234 4.71 11.03 -19.77
N ALA A 235 3.53 10.77 -19.23
CA ALA A 235 2.32 11.57 -19.41
C ALA A 235 1.83 12.04 -18.04
N TRP A 236 1.53 13.32 -17.91
CA TRP A 236 1.06 13.94 -16.68
C TRP A 236 -0.44 13.79 -16.41
N ASN A 237 -1.19 13.30 -17.36
CA ASN A 237 -2.63 13.11 -17.27
C ASN A 237 -3.12 12.17 -18.37
N GLY A 238 -4.40 11.77 -18.30
CA GLY A 238 -4.98 10.87 -19.30
C GLY A 238 -5.01 11.42 -20.72
N ARG A 239 -5.17 12.73 -20.91
CA ARG A 239 -5.16 13.34 -22.26
C ARG A 239 -3.80 13.23 -22.92
N GLU A 240 -2.74 13.54 -22.18
CA GLU A 240 -1.37 13.35 -22.65
C GLU A 240 -1.07 11.89 -22.93
N ALA A 241 -1.54 10.97 -22.07
CA ALA A 241 -1.37 9.54 -22.28
C ALA A 241 -2.00 9.07 -23.61
N VAL A 242 -3.19 9.55 -23.96
CA VAL A 242 -3.85 9.25 -25.25
C VAL A 242 -3.04 9.81 -26.41
N ALA A 243 -2.57 11.06 -26.32
CA ALA A 243 -1.79 11.71 -27.38
C ALA A 243 -0.45 10.99 -27.60
N LEU A 244 0.32 10.77 -26.54
CA LEU A 244 1.62 10.10 -26.59
C LEU A 244 1.52 8.63 -27.00
N CYS A 245 0.43 7.97 -26.66
CA CYS A 245 0.16 6.60 -27.12
C CYS A 245 0.00 6.56 -28.65
N ARG A 246 -0.67 7.53 -29.27
CA ARG A 246 -0.81 7.65 -30.73
C ARG A 246 0.52 7.97 -31.42
N GLU A 247 1.26 8.91 -30.84
CA GLU A 247 2.52 9.41 -31.41
C GLU A 247 3.63 8.36 -31.39
N HIS A 248 3.77 7.66 -30.24
CA HIS A 248 4.94 6.81 -30.01
C HIS A 248 4.66 5.31 -30.09
N SER A 249 3.40 4.89 -30.19
CA SER A 249 2.98 3.48 -30.25
C SER A 249 3.74 2.57 -29.22
N PRO A 250 3.60 2.86 -27.91
CA PRO A 250 4.30 2.13 -26.87
C PRO A 250 3.90 0.67 -26.84
N GLN A 251 4.81 -0.21 -26.43
CA GLN A 251 4.57 -1.64 -26.30
C GLN A 251 3.81 -2.01 -25.01
N LEU A 252 3.76 -1.09 -24.04
CA LEU A 252 3.01 -1.23 -22.79
C LEU A 252 2.69 0.14 -22.20
N ILE A 253 1.55 0.25 -21.54
CA ILE A 253 1.14 1.45 -20.82
C ILE A 253 0.95 1.10 -19.35
N ILE A 254 1.53 1.90 -18.46
CA ILE A 254 1.26 1.93 -17.03
C ILE A 254 0.41 3.17 -16.79
N MET A 255 -0.81 3.01 -16.28
CA MET A 255 -1.80 4.07 -16.21
C MET A 255 -2.32 4.23 -14.80
N ASP A 256 -2.04 5.36 -14.15
CA ASP A 256 -2.75 5.69 -12.90
C ASP A 256 -4.24 5.89 -13.20
N ILE A 257 -5.06 5.39 -12.31
CA ILE A 257 -6.53 5.56 -12.41
C ILE A 257 -6.90 6.99 -12.04
N ASN A 258 -6.29 7.54 -10.99
CA ASN A 258 -6.68 8.84 -10.44
C ASN A 258 -5.75 9.95 -10.93
N MET A 259 -6.11 10.57 -12.05
CA MET A 259 -5.38 11.69 -12.63
C MET A 259 -6.30 12.87 -12.92
N PRO A 260 -5.81 14.11 -12.88
CA PRO A 260 -6.57 15.31 -13.23
C PRO A 260 -6.88 15.36 -14.74
N ASN A 261 -7.85 16.19 -15.12
CA ASN A 261 -8.30 16.49 -16.50
C ASN A 261 -8.95 15.31 -17.25
N MET A 262 -8.40 14.12 -17.16
CA MET A 262 -8.91 12.88 -17.72
C MET A 262 -8.37 11.73 -16.87
N ASP A 263 -9.25 10.95 -16.27
CA ASP A 263 -8.88 9.81 -15.45
C ASP A 263 -8.38 8.61 -16.28
N GLY A 264 -7.78 7.62 -15.60
CA GLY A 264 -7.22 6.45 -16.28
C GLY A 264 -8.28 5.58 -16.96
N TYR A 265 -9.52 5.56 -16.48
CA TYR A 265 -10.62 4.83 -17.11
C TYR A 265 -11.03 5.49 -18.43
N GLU A 266 -11.16 6.81 -18.43
CA GLU A 266 -11.48 7.58 -19.63
C GLU A 266 -10.36 7.47 -20.66
N ALA A 267 -9.11 7.65 -20.24
CA ALA A 267 -7.94 7.50 -21.09
C ALA A 267 -7.85 6.11 -21.73
N THR A 268 -8.10 5.07 -20.94
CA THR A 268 -8.12 3.69 -21.45
C THR A 268 -9.21 3.48 -22.48
N ARG A 269 -10.42 3.99 -22.25
CA ARG A 269 -11.51 3.92 -23.26
C ARG A 269 -11.15 4.62 -24.56
N GLU A 270 -10.53 5.80 -24.48
CA GLU A 270 -10.07 6.54 -25.67
C GLU A 270 -8.96 5.80 -26.41
N ILE A 271 -7.99 5.23 -25.71
CA ILE A 271 -6.93 4.40 -26.31
C ILE A 271 -7.52 3.17 -27.00
N ARG A 272 -8.51 2.50 -26.39
CA ARG A 272 -9.15 1.30 -26.96
C ARG A 272 -9.93 1.55 -28.26
N LYS A 273 -10.28 2.82 -28.58
CA LYS A 273 -10.90 3.17 -29.85
C LYS A 273 -9.94 2.99 -31.04
N PHE A 274 -8.64 3.17 -30.83
CA PHE A 274 -7.63 3.06 -31.90
C PHE A 274 -6.58 1.97 -31.68
N SER A 275 -6.36 1.51 -30.44
CA SER A 275 -5.45 0.42 -30.10
C SER A 275 -6.13 -0.60 -29.20
N LYS A 276 -6.54 -1.74 -29.77
CA LYS A 276 -7.18 -2.82 -29.01
C LYS A 276 -6.18 -3.77 -28.36
N THR A 277 -4.92 -3.76 -28.79
CA THR A 277 -3.90 -4.76 -28.45
C THR A 277 -2.85 -4.29 -27.48
N VAL A 278 -2.58 -2.98 -27.38
CA VAL A 278 -1.56 -2.48 -26.44
C VAL A 278 -1.95 -2.85 -25.00
N PRO A 279 -1.09 -3.56 -24.24
CA PRO A 279 -1.39 -3.87 -22.87
C PRO A 279 -1.37 -2.61 -22.00
N ILE A 280 -2.39 -2.47 -21.16
CA ILE A 280 -2.53 -1.37 -20.21
C ILE A 280 -2.63 -1.97 -18.80
N ILE A 281 -1.68 -1.62 -17.94
CA ILE A 281 -1.65 -1.97 -16.53
C ILE A 281 -2.18 -0.78 -15.72
N ALA A 282 -3.26 -0.98 -14.99
CA ALA A 282 -3.79 0.04 -14.10
C ALA A 282 -2.91 0.17 -12.84
N VAL A 283 -2.72 1.39 -12.38
CA VAL A 283 -2.14 1.68 -11.06
C VAL A 283 -3.25 2.25 -10.19
N THR A 284 -3.49 1.67 -9.02
CA THR A 284 -4.63 2.03 -8.18
C THR A 284 -4.26 2.07 -6.70
N ALA A 285 -4.81 3.04 -5.97
CA ALA A 285 -4.72 3.08 -4.51
C ALA A 285 -5.57 1.97 -3.84
N TYR A 286 -6.57 1.45 -4.56
CA TYR A 286 -7.51 0.45 -4.04
C TYR A 286 -7.40 -0.83 -4.88
N ALA A 287 -6.93 -1.92 -4.27
CA ALA A 287 -6.82 -3.24 -4.91
C ALA A 287 -7.85 -4.22 -4.32
N PHE A 288 -9.12 -3.80 -4.22
CA PHE A 288 -10.18 -4.71 -3.79
C PHE A 288 -10.51 -5.72 -4.92
N ALA A 289 -10.98 -6.91 -4.54
CA ALA A 289 -11.37 -7.93 -5.52
C ALA A 289 -12.51 -7.44 -6.44
N SER A 290 -13.40 -6.59 -5.94
CA SER A 290 -14.44 -5.88 -6.71
C SER A 290 -13.83 -4.95 -7.77
N ASP A 291 -12.70 -4.34 -7.49
CA ASP A 291 -12.06 -3.41 -8.40
C ASP A 291 -11.35 -4.13 -9.55
N LYS A 292 -10.88 -5.36 -9.33
CA LYS A 292 -10.27 -6.19 -10.38
C LYS A 292 -11.24 -6.42 -11.55
N GLU A 293 -12.47 -6.82 -11.26
CA GLU A 293 -13.48 -7.01 -12.32
C GLU A 293 -13.80 -5.70 -13.02
N LYS A 294 -13.94 -4.61 -12.27
CA LYS A 294 -14.21 -3.29 -12.82
C LYS A 294 -13.05 -2.82 -13.71
N ILE A 295 -11.81 -2.99 -13.28
CA ILE A 295 -10.61 -2.64 -14.05
C ILE A 295 -10.57 -3.41 -15.36
N LEU A 296 -10.72 -4.74 -15.32
CA LEU A 296 -10.69 -5.58 -16.52
C LEU A 296 -11.86 -5.28 -17.48
N LYS A 297 -13.07 -5.06 -16.96
CA LYS A 297 -14.25 -4.67 -17.77
C LYS A 297 -14.08 -3.31 -18.47
N ASN A 298 -13.23 -2.43 -17.93
CA ASN A 298 -12.94 -1.12 -18.53
C ASN A 298 -11.76 -1.14 -19.51
N GLY A 299 -11.26 -2.31 -19.92
CA GLY A 299 -10.30 -2.45 -21.00
C GLY A 299 -8.82 -2.49 -20.56
N PHE A 300 -8.55 -2.54 -19.27
CA PHE A 300 -7.20 -2.83 -18.76
C PHE A 300 -6.88 -4.32 -18.88
N ASN A 301 -5.59 -4.64 -18.96
CA ASN A 301 -5.10 -6.01 -19.08
C ASN A 301 -4.60 -6.57 -17.74
N GLY A 302 -4.23 -5.69 -16.81
CA GLY A 302 -3.75 -6.02 -15.47
C GLY A 302 -3.80 -4.82 -14.54
N TYR A 303 -3.36 -5.01 -13.31
CA TYR A 303 -3.30 -3.91 -12.34
C TYR A 303 -2.19 -4.11 -11.32
N VAL A 304 -1.69 -2.99 -10.77
CA VAL A 304 -0.74 -2.94 -9.65
C VAL A 304 -1.31 -1.98 -8.60
N ALA A 305 -1.30 -2.42 -7.34
CA ALA A 305 -1.73 -1.59 -6.22
C ALA A 305 -0.64 -0.63 -5.78
N LYS A 306 -0.99 0.57 -5.39
CA LYS A 306 -0.13 1.47 -4.60
C LYS A 306 -0.17 1.02 -3.11
N PRO A 307 0.96 1.01 -2.39
CA PRO A 307 2.30 1.39 -2.84
C PRO A 307 2.91 0.37 -3.81
N ILE A 308 3.63 0.89 -4.80
CA ILE A 308 4.16 0.07 -5.89
C ILE A 308 5.29 -0.83 -5.38
N ASN A 309 5.06 -2.14 -5.50
CA ASN A 309 6.07 -3.15 -5.23
C ASN A 309 6.88 -3.43 -6.50
N PRO A 310 8.22 -3.16 -6.53
CA PRO A 310 9.04 -3.34 -7.72
C PRO A 310 9.01 -4.75 -8.31
N THR A 311 9.01 -5.78 -7.47
CA THR A 311 8.98 -7.18 -7.89
C THR A 311 7.65 -7.51 -8.57
N LYS A 312 6.52 -7.11 -7.96
CA LYS A 312 5.17 -7.33 -8.53
C LYS A 312 4.99 -6.59 -9.85
N LEU A 313 5.42 -5.33 -9.91
CA LEU A 313 5.39 -4.53 -11.14
C LEU A 313 6.20 -5.21 -12.24
N GLY A 314 7.43 -5.65 -11.94
CA GLY A 314 8.28 -6.34 -12.90
C GLY A 314 7.69 -7.66 -13.41
N ILE A 315 7.00 -8.43 -12.55
CA ILE A 315 6.31 -9.67 -12.97
C ILE A 315 5.14 -9.33 -13.90
N GLU A 316 4.32 -8.33 -13.55
CA GLU A 316 3.15 -7.95 -14.35
C GLU A 316 3.57 -7.44 -15.74
N ILE A 317 4.59 -6.57 -15.82
CA ILE A 317 5.15 -6.08 -17.09
C ILE A 317 5.61 -7.26 -17.96
N ARG A 318 6.40 -8.17 -17.40
CA ARG A 318 6.90 -9.34 -18.15
C ARG A 318 5.76 -10.23 -18.64
N THR A 319 4.76 -10.45 -17.80
CA THR A 319 3.58 -11.26 -18.16
C THR A 319 2.82 -10.63 -19.32
N MET A 320 2.65 -9.30 -19.33
CA MET A 320 1.93 -8.59 -20.38
C MET A 320 2.72 -8.54 -21.69
N LEU A 321 4.02 -8.30 -21.63
CA LEU A 321 4.88 -8.27 -22.81
C LEU A 321 4.99 -9.66 -23.45
N ASN A 322 5.15 -10.72 -22.66
CA ASN A 322 5.24 -12.08 -23.20
C ASN A 322 3.95 -12.54 -23.90
N LYS A 323 2.77 -12.20 -23.36
CA LYS A 323 1.49 -12.54 -24.02
C LYS A 323 1.33 -11.90 -25.40
N ASN A 324 1.89 -10.71 -25.62
CA ASN A 324 1.80 -10.01 -26.90
C ASN A 324 2.82 -10.53 -27.94
N PHE A 325 3.97 -11.07 -27.52
CA PHE A 325 4.96 -11.61 -28.45
C PHE A 325 4.69 -13.06 -28.87
N THR A 326 3.75 -13.75 -28.26
CA THR A 326 3.36 -15.14 -28.64
C THR A 326 2.27 -15.16 -29.72
N LEU A 327 1.75 -14.02 -30.16
CA LEU A 327 0.68 -13.86 -31.18
C LEU A 327 1.20 -13.30 -32.52
N ILE A 328 2.50 -13.27 -32.72
CA ILE A 328 3.16 -13.04 -33.99
C ILE A 328 4.03 -14.28 -34.30
#